data_9c8adc8013ede50d80bf86ddb4155e6f
#
_entry.id   9c8adc8013ede50d80bf86ddb4155e6f
#
_cell.length_a   1.000
_cell.length_b   1.000
_cell.length_c   1.000
_cell.angle_alpha   90.00
_cell.angle_beta   90.00
_cell.angle_gamma   90.00
#
_symmetry.space_group_name_H-M   'P 1'
#
loop_
_entity.id
_entity.type
_entity.pdbx_description
1 polymer ?
#
loop_
_entity_poly.entity_id
_entity_poly.type
_entity_poly.pdbx_seq_one_letter_code
_entity_poly.pdbx_strand_id
1 'polypeptide(L)'
;MSLNEVHRLQTPVVTVLGQDPAHRKCVLNGNAFQQDAIISFKGWQYAVFYSSCSSSSLNDDTQREPLFVCMNRRKLPNSEWQTIVFDDYHQTTDDGHNTVQMGICPGDGTIHLSYDHHCDTLRYRRSIKGIASDPEISRWTKDVFTLTLDYVPGITKPHENFGYVTYPRFGVLGNDMYFSIRNGKAGLGDDLLYIHHAATGLYEYAGKHLKGIQNNPYVHGMDYRDGKLHITWVYRGFVHYDGWDDPLDTKHKQQAGPNGADNNYNICYAYSDDGGYTWKNGHDKTIALLRDGGSITPDCPGLVAFDIPKGRGLTNQEAQAVDQDGQWTQHAIGPVPSPRRGRLAISKTGDLFLILPDPTNSSLRILKSSKAKDYAESVEVWRGVGFMGEPLVDSKRLEEEDVLSIFAIAVSATSSKDRQVVVLDFHI
;
A
#
# COMPACT_ATOMS: atom_id res chain seq x y z
N MET A 1 19.19 35.46 -18.75
CA MET A 1 18.21 34.54 -18.18
C MET A 1 18.95 33.25 -17.90
N SER A 2 19.26 32.98 -16.64
CA SER A 2 19.96 31.73 -16.27
C SER A 2 18.99 30.56 -16.49
N LEU A 3 19.38 29.62 -17.30
CA LEU A 3 18.74 28.31 -17.39
C LEU A 3 18.79 27.73 -16.00
N ASN A 4 17.61 27.51 -15.37
CA ASN A 4 17.50 26.83 -14.10
C ASN A 4 18.18 25.46 -14.27
N GLU A 5 19.32 25.26 -13.63
CA GLU A 5 19.94 23.94 -13.56
C GLU A 5 18.95 23.02 -12.84
N VAL A 6 18.44 22.04 -13.57
CA VAL A 6 17.65 20.96 -12.99
C VAL A 6 18.60 20.16 -12.12
N HIS A 7 18.49 20.28 -10.81
CA HIS A 7 19.25 19.44 -9.91
C HIS A 7 18.83 17.99 -10.09
N ARG A 8 19.67 17.22 -10.80
CA ARG A 8 19.49 15.77 -10.95
C ARG A 8 19.88 15.08 -9.64
N LEU A 9 19.10 14.06 -9.28
CA LEU A 9 19.48 13.18 -8.17
C LEU A 9 20.77 12.45 -8.50
N GLN A 10 21.60 12.25 -7.50
CA GLN A 10 22.81 11.45 -7.63
C GLN A 10 22.47 9.96 -7.85
N THR A 11 23.45 9.17 -8.25
CA THR A 11 23.31 7.72 -8.32
C THR A 11 22.94 7.17 -6.95
N PRO A 12 21.87 6.35 -6.82
CA PRO A 12 21.47 5.82 -5.53
C PRO A 12 22.45 4.79 -5.01
N VAL A 13 22.48 4.65 -3.69
CA VAL A 13 23.06 3.46 -3.06
C VAL A 13 22.05 2.33 -3.20
N VAL A 14 22.45 1.22 -3.84
CA VAL A 14 21.58 0.06 -4.06
C VAL A 14 21.97 -1.06 -3.11
N THR A 15 20.99 -1.58 -2.37
CA THR A 15 21.17 -2.76 -1.51
C THR A 15 20.20 -3.86 -1.92
N VAL A 16 20.69 -5.11 -1.94
CA VAL A 16 19.89 -6.30 -2.29
C VAL A 16 19.40 -6.97 -1.02
N LEU A 17 18.10 -7.29 -0.97
CA LEU A 17 17.47 -7.95 0.18
C LEU A 17 17.27 -9.45 -0.07
N GLY A 18 17.05 -9.87 -1.30
CA GLY A 18 16.81 -11.27 -1.66
C GLY A 18 16.36 -11.43 -3.10
N GLN A 19 16.01 -12.66 -3.44
CA GLN A 19 15.51 -13.01 -4.78
C GLN A 19 14.00 -12.78 -4.86
N ASP A 20 13.54 -12.21 -5.98
CA ASP A 20 12.14 -12.16 -6.34
C ASP A 20 11.80 -13.33 -7.26
N PRO A 21 10.83 -14.19 -6.93
CA PRO A 21 10.51 -15.39 -7.69
C PRO A 21 9.95 -15.07 -9.09
N ALA A 22 10.75 -15.25 -10.13
CA ALA A 22 10.43 -14.83 -11.50
C ALA A 22 9.19 -15.49 -12.11
N HIS A 23 8.80 -16.66 -11.60
CA HIS A 23 7.67 -17.42 -12.09
C HIS A 23 6.34 -17.12 -11.37
N ARG A 24 6.33 -16.17 -10.44
CA ARG A 24 5.16 -15.82 -9.62
C ARG A 24 4.55 -14.47 -9.99
N LYS A 25 3.24 -14.35 -9.80
CA LYS A 25 2.46 -13.12 -9.96
C LYS A 25 2.41 -12.29 -8.68
N CYS A 26 2.61 -12.92 -7.51
CA CYS A 26 2.63 -12.27 -6.20
C CYS A 26 3.95 -11.50 -6.00
N VAL A 27 4.14 -10.44 -6.75
CA VAL A 27 5.29 -9.53 -6.71
C VAL A 27 5.00 -8.33 -5.81
N LEU A 28 6.01 -7.51 -5.53
CA LEU A 28 5.83 -6.25 -4.83
C LEU A 28 4.69 -5.44 -5.44
N ASN A 29 3.81 -4.95 -4.57
CA ASN A 29 2.62 -4.17 -4.89
C ASN A 29 1.67 -4.81 -5.91
N GLY A 30 1.96 -5.92 -6.49
CA GLY A 30 1.13 -6.74 -7.37
C GLY A 30 -0.17 -6.09 -7.84
N ASN A 31 -1.32 -6.67 -7.45
CA ASN A 31 -2.64 -6.06 -7.63
C ASN A 31 -3.18 -5.40 -6.35
N ALA A 32 -2.36 -5.16 -5.32
CA ALA A 32 -2.75 -4.37 -4.16
C ALA A 32 -2.92 -2.90 -4.55
N PHE A 33 -3.91 -2.21 -3.97
CA PHE A 33 -4.09 -0.78 -4.22
C PHE A 33 -3.13 0.07 -3.39
N GLN A 34 -2.92 -0.30 -2.15
CA GLN A 34 -1.90 0.27 -1.28
C GLN A 34 -1.15 -0.87 -0.62
N GLN A 35 0.17 -0.86 -0.71
CA GLN A 35 1.04 -1.76 0.04
C GLN A 35 2.07 -0.94 0.79
N ASP A 36 2.18 -1.19 2.09
CA ASP A 36 3.23 -0.67 2.95
C ASP A 36 4.12 -1.85 3.34
N ALA A 37 5.27 -1.95 2.71
CA ALA A 37 6.19 -3.08 2.84
C ALA A 37 7.64 -2.66 3.12
N ILE A 38 7.89 -1.34 3.20
CA ILE A 38 9.16 -0.74 3.65
C ILE A 38 8.85 0.44 4.55
N ILE A 39 9.39 0.47 5.76
CA ILE A 39 9.12 1.50 6.77
C ILE A 39 10.38 1.74 7.60
N SER A 40 10.79 3.01 7.74
CA SER A 40 11.79 3.43 8.73
C SER A 40 11.14 3.82 10.05
N PHE A 41 11.78 3.42 11.15
CA PHE A 41 11.34 3.76 12.49
C PHE A 41 12.52 3.81 13.45
N LYS A 42 12.71 4.93 14.14
CA LYS A 42 13.76 5.16 15.16
C LYS A 42 15.16 4.70 14.74
N GLY A 43 15.60 5.13 13.54
CA GLY A 43 16.93 4.84 13.02
C GLY A 43 17.13 3.41 12.49
N TRP A 44 16.05 2.66 12.35
CA TRP A 44 16.04 1.34 11.69
C TRP A 44 15.09 1.35 10.51
N GLN A 45 15.40 0.55 9.49
CA GLN A 45 14.55 0.32 8.33
C GLN A 45 14.13 -1.14 8.29
N TYR A 46 12.86 -1.37 8.01
CA TYR A 46 12.21 -2.68 7.93
C TYR A 46 11.62 -2.87 6.54
N ALA A 47 11.71 -4.10 6.00
CA ALA A 47 11.14 -4.45 4.72
C ALA A 47 10.59 -5.87 4.72
N VAL A 48 9.48 -6.11 3.99
CA VAL A 48 8.83 -7.43 3.89
C VAL A 48 8.52 -7.78 2.44
N PHE A 49 8.70 -9.04 2.09
CA PHE A 49 8.37 -9.57 0.76
C PHE A 49 8.28 -11.10 0.79
N TYR A 50 7.81 -11.70 -0.30
CA TYR A 50 7.89 -13.15 -0.49
C TYR A 50 9.20 -13.54 -1.17
N SER A 51 9.82 -14.63 -0.71
CA SER A 51 10.97 -15.23 -1.36
C SER A 51 10.95 -16.76 -1.21
N SER A 52 11.65 -17.45 -2.10
CA SER A 52 11.95 -18.87 -1.94
C SER A 52 13.16 -19.02 -1.02
N CYS A 53 13.11 -20.00 -0.11
CA CYS A 53 14.25 -20.30 0.79
C CYS A 53 15.37 -21.10 0.14
N SER A 54 15.17 -21.63 -1.08
CA SER A 54 16.19 -22.45 -1.71
C SER A 54 17.23 -21.61 -2.43
N SER A 55 18.49 -21.78 -2.04
CA SER A 55 19.67 -21.30 -2.79
C SER A 55 19.94 -22.13 -4.06
N SER A 56 19.10 -23.12 -4.36
CA SER A 56 19.22 -23.91 -5.58
C SER A 56 18.80 -23.04 -6.77
N SER A 57 19.68 -22.92 -7.74
CA SER A 57 19.39 -22.32 -9.04
C SER A 57 18.22 -23.09 -9.67
N LEU A 58 17.01 -22.53 -9.55
CA LEU A 58 15.79 -23.10 -10.09
C LEU A 58 15.84 -23.00 -11.61
N ASN A 59 16.42 -24.01 -12.24
CA ASN A 59 16.30 -24.23 -13.69
C ASN A 59 15.06 -25.01 -14.08
N ASP A 60 14.22 -25.39 -13.10
CA ASP A 60 13.01 -26.17 -13.35
C ASP A 60 11.76 -25.32 -13.12
N ASP A 61 11.20 -24.77 -14.19
CA ASP A 61 9.94 -24.00 -14.23
C ASP A 61 8.70 -24.87 -13.88
N THR A 62 8.86 -26.18 -13.63
CA THR A 62 7.75 -27.12 -13.50
C THR A 62 7.30 -27.36 -12.05
N GLN A 63 8.14 -27.07 -11.06
CA GLN A 63 7.78 -27.19 -9.65
C GLN A 63 7.61 -25.81 -9.00
N ARG A 64 6.36 -25.48 -8.68
CA ARG A 64 6.03 -24.27 -7.90
C ARG A 64 6.37 -24.51 -6.43
N GLU A 65 7.59 -24.24 -6.06
CA GLU A 65 7.97 -24.22 -4.64
C GLU A 65 7.15 -23.17 -3.88
N PRO A 66 6.76 -23.46 -2.63
CA PRO A 66 6.10 -22.48 -1.79
C PRO A 66 7.01 -21.27 -1.53
N LEU A 67 6.39 -20.11 -1.41
CA LEU A 67 7.09 -18.91 -0.98
C LEU A 67 6.92 -18.71 0.53
N PHE A 68 7.88 -18.02 1.11
CA PHE A 68 7.89 -17.67 2.52
C PHE A 68 7.83 -16.16 2.67
N VAL A 69 7.19 -15.70 3.74
CA VAL A 69 7.27 -14.30 4.15
C VAL A 69 8.65 -14.05 4.75
N CYS A 70 9.40 -13.14 4.14
CA CYS A 70 10.70 -12.69 4.62
C CYS A 70 10.57 -11.30 5.24
N MET A 71 11.03 -11.17 6.49
CA MET A 71 11.08 -9.91 7.22
C MET A 71 12.53 -9.48 7.40
N ASN A 72 12.86 -8.31 6.88
CA ASN A 72 14.21 -7.77 6.91
C ASN A 72 14.27 -6.52 7.77
N ARG A 73 15.39 -6.32 8.46
CA ARG A 73 15.70 -5.06 9.13
C ARG A 73 17.16 -4.68 8.95
N ARG A 74 17.45 -3.38 8.95
CA ARG A 74 18.82 -2.84 9.04
C ARG A 74 18.85 -1.61 9.95
N LYS A 75 19.97 -1.38 10.61
CA LYS A 75 20.25 -0.12 11.30
C LYS A 75 20.71 0.91 10.27
N LEU A 76 20.10 2.06 10.26
CA LEU A 76 20.46 3.15 9.36
C LEU A 76 21.75 3.86 9.82
N PRO A 77 22.52 4.48 8.93
CA PRO A 77 22.25 4.55 7.49
C PRO A 77 22.74 3.35 6.67
N ASN A 78 23.71 2.55 7.15
CA ASN A 78 24.52 1.69 6.27
C ASN A 78 24.74 0.25 6.77
N SER A 79 24.02 -0.22 7.79
CA SER A 79 24.21 -1.60 8.26
C SER A 79 23.66 -2.62 7.26
N GLU A 80 24.20 -3.84 7.32
CA GLU A 80 23.69 -4.97 6.56
C GLU A 80 22.29 -5.37 6.99
N TRP A 81 21.53 -5.95 6.07
CA TRP A 81 20.20 -6.46 6.33
C TRP A 81 20.25 -7.75 7.14
N GLN A 82 19.42 -7.84 8.17
CA GLN A 82 19.16 -9.02 8.98
C GLN A 82 17.80 -9.58 8.58
N THR A 83 17.74 -10.84 8.16
CA THR A 83 16.52 -11.47 7.62
C THR A 83 15.95 -12.52 8.56
N ILE A 84 14.65 -12.48 8.80
CA ILE A 84 13.84 -13.57 9.34
C ILE A 84 13.03 -14.18 8.20
N VAL A 85 13.00 -15.51 8.13
CA VAL A 85 12.10 -16.27 7.26
C VAL A 85 11.06 -16.96 8.14
N PHE A 86 9.77 -16.72 7.84
CA PHE A 86 8.67 -17.38 8.54
C PHE A 86 8.32 -18.68 7.83
N ASP A 87 8.86 -19.77 8.34
CA ASP A 87 8.71 -21.14 7.79
C ASP A 87 7.47 -21.89 8.31
N ASP A 88 6.68 -21.25 9.17
CA ASP A 88 5.40 -21.78 9.69
C ASP A 88 4.21 -21.50 8.74
N TYR A 89 4.41 -20.72 7.70
CA TYR A 89 3.42 -20.39 6.68
C TYR A 89 4.00 -20.49 5.27
N HIS A 90 3.35 -21.26 4.42
CA HIS A 90 3.75 -21.44 3.02
C HIS A 90 2.74 -20.79 2.09
N GLN A 91 3.18 -19.79 1.35
CA GLN A 91 2.39 -19.17 0.29
C GLN A 91 2.47 -20.05 -0.96
N THR A 92 1.33 -20.62 -1.36
CA THR A 92 1.24 -21.56 -2.48
C THR A 92 0.37 -21.06 -3.63
N THR A 93 -0.46 -20.03 -3.38
CA THR A 93 -1.37 -19.45 -4.38
C THR A 93 -0.66 -18.39 -5.21
N ASP A 94 -0.65 -18.57 -6.53
CA ASP A 94 -0.05 -17.61 -7.45
C ASP A 94 -1.06 -16.55 -7.91
N ASP A 95 -1.38 -15.62 -7.04
CA ASP A 95 -2.32 -14.51 -7.29
C ASP A 95 -1.62 -13.17 -7.03
N GLY A 96 -1.74 -12.24 -7.97
CA GLY A 96 -1.14 -10.91 -7.85
C GLY A 96 -1.71 -10.06 -6.71
N HIS A 97 -2.87 -10.40 -6.11
CA HIS A 97 -3.40 -9.71 -4.94
C HIS A 97 -2.67 -10.12 -3.64
N ASN A 98 -2.00 -11.27 -3.66
CA ASN A 98 -1.30 -11.81 -2.51
C ASN A 98 0.01 -11.05 -2.31
N THR A 99 -0.01 -10.04 -1.46
CA THR A 99 1.14 -9.20 -1.10
C THR A 99 1.36 -9.26 0.41
N VAL A 100 2.55 -8.89 0.87
CA VAL A 100 2.84 -8.77 2.30
C VAL A 100 2.70 -7.32 2.70
N GLN A 101 1.91 -7.05 3.73
CA GLN A 101 1.69 -5.72 4.32
C GLN A 101 2.35 -5.64 5.68
N MET A 102 2.89 -4.47 6.01
CA MET A 102 3.53 -4.22 7.30
C MET A 102 3.04 -2.90 7.88
N GLY A 103 2.89 -2.89 9.21
CA GLY A 103 2.69 -1.68 10.00
C GLY A 103 3.53 -1.71 11.26
N ILE A 104 3.94 -0.54 11.75
CA ILE A 104 4.64 -0.36 13.03
C ILE A 104 3.80 0.57 13.88
N CYS A 105 3.40 0.10 15.07
CA CYS A 105 2.69 0.93 16.03
C CYS A 105 3.69 1.83 16.78
N PRO A 106 3.58 3.17 16.67
CA PRO A 106 4.56 4.08 17.28
C PRO A 106 4.60 4.03 18.80
N GLY A 107 3.43 3.85 19.43
CA GLY A 107 3.31 3.95 20.89
C GLY A 107 3.77 2.71 21.66
N ASP A 108 3.66 1.51 21.06
CA ASP A 108 4.08 0.28 21.74
C ASP A 108 5.24 -0.44 21.03
N GLY A 109 5.66 0.02 19.85
CA GLY A 109 6.78 -0.53 19.10
C GLY A 109 6.55 -1.95 18.59
N THR A 110 5.31 -2.38 18.43
CA THR A 110 4.98 -3.66 17.79
C THR A 110 5.03 -3.54 16.27
N ILE A 111 5.44 -4.62 15.61
CA ILE A 111 5.40 -4.77 14.15
C ILE A 111 4.27 -5.73 13.82
N HIS A 112 3.42 -5.34 12.88
CA HIS A 112 2.27 -6.10 12.43
C HIS A 112 2.41 -6.46 10.95
N LEU A 113 2.09 -7.71 10.60
CA LEU A 113 2.11 -8.22 9.24
C LEU A 113 0.76 -8.83 8.88
N SER A 114 0.35 -8.64 7.62
CA SER A 114 -0.80 -9.34 7.05
C SER A 114 -0.48 -9.69 5.60
N TYR A 115 -0.83 -10.89 5.14
CA TYR A 115 -0.33 -11.42 3.89
C TYR A 115 -1.24 -12.47 3.27
N ASP A 116 -1.09 -12.65 1.95
CA ASP A 116 -1.69 -13.74 1.16
C ASP A 116 -3.23 -13.71 1.13
N HIS A 117 -3.80 -12.53 0.75
CA HIS A 117 -5.25 -12.33 0.75
C HIS A 117 -5.82 -12.00 -0.62
N HIS A 118 -6.70 -12.85 -1.10
CA HIS A 118 -7.67 -12.54 -2.15
C HIS A 118 -8.97 -13.26 -1.88
N CYS A 119 -9.89 -12.60 -1.15
CA CYS A 119 -11.15 -13.17 -0.70
C CYS A 119 -10.93 -14.43 0.17
N ASP A 120 -10.01 -14.37 1.11
CA ASP A 120 -9.54 -15.50 1.89
C ASP A 120 -9.54 -15.19 3.40
N THR A 121 -9.35 -16.21 4.22
CA THR A 121 -9.26 -16.06 5.67
C THR A 121 -8.08 -15.17 6.05
N LEU A 122 -8.27 -14.33 7.06
CA LEU A 122 -7.22 -13.45 7.58
C LEU A 122 -5.96 -14.26 7.93
N ARG A 123 -4.81 -13.76 7.49
CA ARG A 123 -3.49 -14.21 7.93
C ARG A 123 -2.76 -13.00 8.48
N TYR A 124 -2.55 -13.05 9.77
CA TYR A 124 -2.00 -11.96 10.55
C TYR A 124 -0.91 -12.46 11.50
N ARG A 125 0.04 -11.60 11.79
CA ARG A 125 1.14 -11.87 12.70
C ARG A 125 1.59 -10.56 13.35
N ARG A 126 2.01 -10.61 14.62
CA ARG A 126 2.61 -9.46 15.28
C ARG A 126 3.86 -9.82 16.07
N SER A 127 4.72 -8.84 16.26
CA SER A 127 5.88 -8.97 17.12
C SER A 127 5.55 -8.81 18.61
N ILE A 128 6.54 -9.11 19.46
CA ILE A 128 6.54 -8.67 20.85
C ILE A 128 6.53 -7.13 20.92
N LYS A 129 6.04 -6.59 22.04
CA LYS A 129 6.06 -5.16 22.32
C LYS A 129 7.48 -4.63 22.41
N GLY A 130 7.71 -3.43 21.86
CA GLY A 130 8.97 -2.71 21.97
C GLY A 130 10.01 -3.06 20.91
N ILE A 131 9.84 -4.14 20.12
CA ILE A 131 10.90 -4.63 19.20
C ILE A 131 11.31 -3.59 18.12
N ALA A 132 10.40 -2.73 17.69
CA ALA A 132 10.72 -1.65 16.76
C ALA A 132 11.25 -0.39 17.48
N SER A 133 10.86 -0.17 18.75
CA SER A 133 11.31 0.97 19.55
C SER A 133 12.72 0.79 20.12
N ASP A 134 13.09 -0.43 20.46
CA ASP A 134 14.40 -0.86 20.91
C ASP A 134 14.75 -2.17 20.20
N PRO A 135 15.23 -2.12 18.95
CA PRO A 135 15.46 -3.31 18.14
C PRO A 135 16.55 -4.25 18.69
N GLU A 136 17.35 -3.79 19.64
CA GLU A 136 18.41 -4.57 20.26
C GLU A 136 17.93 -5.27 21.56
N ILE A 137 16.68 -5.06 21.99
CA ILE A 137 16.09 -5.66 23.20
C ILE A 137 16.03 -7.18 23.12
N SER A 138 15.94 -7.74 21.92
CA SER A 138 15.87 -9.17 21.69
C SER A 138 16.60 -9.56 20.42
N ARG A 139 17.06 -10.82 20.41
CA ARG A 139 17.65 -11.41 19.21
C ARG A 139 16.63 -11.39 18.08
N TRP A 140 17.07 -10.98 16.87
CA TRP A 140 16.21 -10.93 15.69
C TRP A 140 15.98 -12.32 15.11
N THR A 141 14.96 -13.02 15.59
CA THR A 141 14.55 -14.36 15.16
C THR A 141 13.03 -14.41 15.02
N LYS A 142 12.50 -15.45 14.37
CA LYS A 142 11.04 -15.64 14.23
C LYS A 142 10.30 -15.71 15.57
N ASP A 143 10.99 -16.07 16.66
CA ASP A 143 10.40 -16.24 17.99
C ASP A 143 9.93 -14.92 18.63
N VAL A 144 10.40 -13.76 18.11
CA VAL A 144 9.87 -12.47 18.54
C VAL A 144 8.52 -12.12 17.87
N PHE A 145 7.99 -13.00 17.03
CA PHE A 145 6.68 -12.88 16.38
C PHE A 145 5.76 -14.02 16.81
N THR A 146 4.46 -13.78 16.75
CA THR A 146 3.46 -14.84 16.86
C THR A 146 3.56 -15.79 15.66
N LEU A 147 3.00 -16.99 15.76
CA LEU A 147 2.62 -17.77 14.58
C LEU A 147 1.57 -17.03 13.78
N THR A 148 1.26 -17.52 12.57
CA THR A 148 0.16 -16.99 11.76
C THR A 148 -1.17 -17.15 12.51
N LEU A 149 -1.90 -16.04 12.66
CA LEU A 149 -3.20 -15.97 13.32
C LEU A 149 -4.29 -15.69 12.26
N ASP A 150 -5.49 -16.19 12.49
CA ASP A 150 -6.71 -15.91 11.72
C ASP A 150 -7.60 -14.85 12.34
N TYR A 151 -7.04 -14.07 13.27
CA TYR A 151 -7.69 -12.98 14.00
C TYR A 151 -6.69 -11.91 14.41
N VAL A 152 -7.18 -10.75 14.82
CA VAL A 152 -6.38 -9.75 15.51
C VAL A 152 -6.70 -9.75 17.02
N PRO A 153 -5.70 -9.57 17.90
CA PRO A 153 -5.92 -9.55 19.34
C PRO A 153 -6.91 -8.48 19.78
N GLY A 154 -7.84 -8.81 20.67
CA GLY A 154 -8.92 -7.92 21.12
C GLY A 154 -10.26 -8.15 20.42
N ILE A 155 -10.27 -8.80 19.27
CA ILE A 155 -11.50 -9.16 18.56
C ILE A 155 -11.89 -10.60 18.87
N THR A 156 -13.17 -10.82 19.21
CA THR A 156 -13.72 -12.13 19.56
C THR A 156 -13.63 -13.11 18.40
N LYS A 157 -13.27 -14.36 18.69
CA LYS A 157 -13.22 -15.47 17.71
C LYS A 157 -14.47 -16.36 17.79
N PRO A 158 -14.94 -16.92 16.68
CA PRO A 158 -14.64 -16.52 15.30
C PRO A 158 -15.27 -15.16 14.98
N HIS A 159 -14.66 -14.41 14.07
CA HIS A 159 -15.19 -13.12 13.62
C HIS A 159 -15.56 -13.20 12.14
N GLU A 160 -16.81 -12.93 11.82
CA GLU A 160 -17.37 -13.05 10.46
C GLU A 160 -16.59 -12.23 9.41
N ASN A 161 -16.04 -11.08 9.82
CA ASN A 161 -15.28 -10.20 8.95
C ASN A 161 -13.93 -10.77 8.51
N PHE A 162 -13.42 -11.82 9.14
CA PHE A 162 -12.09 -12.37 8.85
C PHE A 162 -12.11 -13.60 7.95
N GLY A 163 -13.28 -14.02 7.49
CA GLY A 163 -13.42 -15.15 6.58
C GLY A 163 -13.21 -14.83 5.10
N TYR A 164 -13.26 -13.55 4.71
CA TYR A 164 -13.28 -13.14 3.30
C TYR A 164 -12.53 -11.81 3.09
N VAL A 165 -11.23 -11.81 3.37
CA VAL A 165 -10.35 -10.63 3.41
C VAL A 165 -9.65 -10.41 2.07
N THR A 166 -9.53 -9.14 1.67
CA THR A 166 -8.65 -8.68 0.59
C THR A 166 -8.10 -7.30 0.97
N TYR A 167 -6.94 -6.93 0.44
CA TYR A 167 -6.30 -5.62 0.59
C TYR A 167 -6.11 -5.19 2.05
N PRO A 168 -5.44 -5.98 2.91
CA PRO A 168 -5.08 -5.49 4.24
C PRO A 168 -4.15 -4.28 4.14
N ARG A 169 -4.34 -3.28 5.03
CA ARG A 169 -3.53 -2.08 5.11
C ARG A 169 -3.29 -1.72 6.56
N PHE A 170 -2.10 -1.28 6.85
CA PHE A 170 -1.75 -0.71 8.15
C PHE A 170 -1.28 0.73 7.98
N GLY A 171 -1.44 1.55 9.02
CA GLY A 171 -0.84 2.87 9.06
C GLY A 171 -0.92 3.48 10.45
N VAL A 172 -0.09 4.49 10.65
CA VAL A 172 0.00 5.23 11.91
C VAL A 172 -1.31 5.98 12.18
N LEU A 173 -1.69 6.08 13.45
CA LEU A 173 -2.81 6.89 13.93
C LEU A 173 -2.40 7.57 15.25
N GLY A 174 -1.57 8.59 15.16
CA GLY A 174 -0.92 9.17 16.35
C GLY A 174 0.02 8.19 17.01
N ASN A 175 -0.24 7.84 18.28
CA ASN A 175 0.49 6.79 18.99
C ASN A 175 -0.06 5.38 18.71
N ASP A 176 -1.27 5.29 18.19
CA ASP A 176 -1.96 4.06 17.82
C ASP A 176 -1.68 3.69 16.35
N MET A 177 -2.36 2.68 15.85
CA MET A 177 -2.24 2.24 14.47
C MET A 177 -3.62 1.81 13.95
N TYR A 178 -3.95 2.17 12.70
CA TYR A 178 -5.11 1.60 12.04
C TYR A 178 -4.76 0.30 11.30
N PHE A 179 -5.74 -0.56 11.16
CA PHE A 179 -5.75 -1.73 10.29
C PHE A 179 -7.04 -1.71 9.48
N SER A 180 -6.95 -1.72 8.17
CA SER A 180 -8.10 -1.70 7.27
C SER A 180 -8.05 -2.89 6.33
N ILE A 181 -9.22 -3.46 6.05
CA ILE A 181 -9.40 -4.59 5.15
C ILE A 181 -10.65 -4.42 4.31
N ARG A 182 -10.64 -4.90 3.08
CA ARG A 182 -11.89 -5.15 2.36
C ARG A 182 -12.45 -6.51 2.77
N ASN A 183 -13.68 -6.53 3.19
CA ASN A 183 -14.46 -7.75 3.41
C ASN A 183 -15.57 -7.87 2.35
N GLY A 184 -15.77 -9.06 1.80
CA GLY A 184 -16.82 -9.31 0.82
C GLY A 184 -16.33 -9.38 -0.62
N LYS A 185 -17.24 -9.81 -1.49
CA LYS A 185 -16.97 -10.03 -2.92
C LYS A 185 -16.99 -8.72 -3.72
N ALA A 186 -16.43 -8.79 -4.91
CA ALA A 186 -16.41 -7.67 -5.83
C ALA A 186 -17.83 -7.17 -6.14
N GLY A 187 -18.03 -5.85 -6.07
CA GLY A 187 -19.34 -5.20 -6.24
C GLY A 187 -20.14 -5.01 -4.96
N LEU A 188 -19.87 -5.80 -3.92
CA LEU A 188 -20.58 -5.76 -2.63
C LEU A 188 -19.63 -5.67 -1.43
N GLY A 189 -18.32 -5.64 -1.65
CA GLY A 189 -17.32 -5.61 -0.58
C GLY A 189 -17.31 -4.27 0.14
N ASP A 190 -17.20 -4.35 1.46
CA ASP A 190 -17.06 -3.20 2.35
C ASP A 190 -15.61 -3.02 2.76
N ASP A 191 -15.18 -1.79 3.03
CA ASP A 191 -13.88 -1.54 3.66
C ASP A 191 -14.08 -1.29 5.16
N LEU A 192 -13.40 -2.09 5.98
CA LEU A 192 -13.56 -2.15 7.43
C LEU A 192 -12.35 -1.55 8.12
N LEU A 193 -12.59 -0.84 9.22
CA LEU A 193 -11.56 -0.17 10.01
C LEU A 193 -11.46 -0.78 11.39
N TYR A 194 -10.23 -1.09 11.80
CA TYR A 194 -9.85 -1.53 13.14
C TYR A 194 -8.75 -0.61 13.66
N ILE A 195 -8.78 -0.32 14.96
CA ILE A 195 -7.78 0.52 15.64
C ILE A 195 -7.01 -0.34 16.64
N HIS A 196 -5.70 -0.41 16.51
CA HIS A 196 -4.81 -1.00 17.49
C HIS A 196 -4.41 0.07 18.51
N HIS A 197 -4.77 -0.14 19.75
CA HIS A 197 -4.43 0.75 20.85
C HIS A 197 -3.10 0.37 21.49
N ALA A 198 -2.11 1.21 21.35
CA ALA A 198 -0.76 0.99 21.91
C ALA A 198 -0.76 0.76 23.43
N ALA A 199 -1.68 1.41 24.15
CA ALA A 199 -1.80 1.30 25.62
C ALA A 199 -2.17 -0.11 26.07
N THR A 200 -3.05 -0.80 25.33
CA THR A 200 -3.55 -2.14 25.66
C THR A 200 -2.92 -3.26 24.83
N GLY A 201 -2.37 -2.93 23.66
CA GLY A 201 -1.92 -3.90 22.67
C GLY A 201 -3.05 -4.68 22.00
N LEU A 202 -4.28 -4.14 22.03
CA LEU A 202 -5.49 -4.79 21.52
C LEU A 202 -6.11 -3.95 20.39
N TYR A 203 -6.81 -4.63 19.49
CA TYR A 203 -7.63 -4.00 18.46
C TYR A 203 -9.06 -3.78 18.93
N GLU A 204 -9.64 -2.67 18.48
CA GLU A 204 -11.05 -2.36 18.50
C GLU A 204 -11.59 -2.32 17.07
N TYR A 205 -12.79 -2.82 16.82
CA TYR A 205 -13.49 -2.65 15.57
C TYR A 205 -14.16 -1.27 15.55
N ALA A 206 -13.62 -0.33 14.80
CA ALA A 206 -14.19 1.01 14.68
C ALA A 206 -15.46 1.03 13.82
N GLY A 207 -15.55 0.17 12.81
CA GLY A 207 -16.72 0.06 11.96
C GLY A 207 -16.40 -0.13 10.48
N LYS A 208 -17.47 -0.14 9.68
CA LYS A 208 -17.45 -0.12 8.23
C LYS A 208 -17.33 1.32 7.75
N HIS A 209 -16.14 1.77 7.38
CA HIS A 209 -15.99 3.16 6.96
C HIS A 209 -16.44 3.40 5.51
N LEU A 210 -16.22 2.46 4.59
CA LEU A 210 -16.73 2.53 3.23
C LEU A 210 -17.64 1.34 2.94
N LYS A 211 -18.85 1.60 2.46
CA LYS A 211 -19.83 0.58 2.14
C LYS A 211 -19.89 0.32 0.63
N GLY A 212 -19.80 -0.94 0.24
CA GLY A 212 -19.98 -1.38 -1.14
C GLY A 212 -21.46 -1.61 -1.46
N ILE A 213 -22.05 -0.70 -2.25
CA ILE A 213 -23.43 -0.81 -2.74
C ILE A 213 -23.37 -0.84 -4.26
N GLN A 214 -23.44 -2.02 -4.87
CA GLN A 214 -23.27 -2.24 -6.32
C GLN A 214 -21.98 -1.64 -6.92
N ASN A 215 -21.22 -0.92 -6.11
CA ASN A 215 -19.94 -0.31 -6.45
C ASN A 215 -18.95 -0.67 -5.34
N ASN A 216 -17.85 -1.30 -5.68
CA ASN A 216 -16.77 -1.47 -4.72
C ASN A 216 -16.04 -0.15 -4.55
N PRO A 217 -15.87 0.35 -3.34
CA PRO A 217 -14.85 1.33 -3.07
C PRO A 217 -13.48 0.66 -3.14
N TYR A 218 -12.60 1.20 -3.96
CA TYR A 218 -11.20 0.77 -4.04
C TYR A 218 -10.33 1.85 -3.44
N VAL A 219 -9.84 1.62 -2.23
CA VAL A 219 -9.00 2.57 -1.51
C VAL A 219 -7.65 2.68 -2.21
N HIS A 220 -7.28 3.90 -2.58
CA HIS A 220 -6.01 4.21 -3.23
C HIS A 220 -4.95 4.64 -2.23
N GLY A 221 -5.36 5.27 -1.12
CA GLY A 221 -4.46 5.65 -0.05
C GLY A 221 -5.20 6.01 1.22
N MET A 222 -4.58 5.65 2.33
CA MET A 222 -4.91 6.14 3.67
C MET A 222 -3.63 6.69 4.30
N ASP A 223 -3.69 7.87 4.89
CA ASP A 223 -2.55 8.51 5.55
C ASP A 223 -3.01 9.31 6.76
N TYR A 224 -2.21 9.32 7.82
CA TYR A 224 -2.45 10.13 9.00
C TYR A 224 -1.45 11.28 9.05
N ARG A 225 -1.97 12.49 8.88
CA ARG A 225 -1.18 13.71 8.83
C ARG A 225 -1.92 14.86 9.51
N ASP A 226 -1.18 15.70 10.23
CA ASP A 226 -1.72 16.90 10.90
C ASP A 226 -2.94 16.62 11.79
N GLY A 227 -2.93 15.48 12.50
CA GLY A 227 -4.01 15.06 13.39
C GLY A 227 -5.23 14.49 12.70
N LYS A 228 -5.20 14.29 11.38
CA LYS A 228 -6.31 13.77 10.58
C LYS A 228 -5.93 12.46 9.90
N LEU A 229 -6.87 11.53 9.84
CA LEU A 229 -6.80 10.33 9.01
C LEU A 229 -7.50 10.64 7.68
N HIS A 230 -6.73 10.69 6.62
CA HIS A 230 -7.20 10.95 5.26
C HIS A 230 -7.42 9.65 4.51
N ILE A 231 -8.43 9.61 3.64
CA ILE A 231 -8.69 8.48 2.75
C ILE A 231 -9.04 8.96 1.34
N THR A 232 -8.48 8.30 0.34
CA THR A 232 -8.85 8.46 -1.06
C THR A 232 -9.23 7.13 -1.68
N TRP A 233 -10.27 7.13 -2.51
CA TRP A 233 -10.74 5.94 -3.20
C TRP A 233 -11.38 6.27 -4.54
N VAL A 234 -11.55 5.23 -5.36
CA VAL A 234 -12.41 5.27 -6.54
C VAL A 234 -13.54 4.28 -6.38
N TYR A 235 -14.64 4.51 -7.06
CA TYR A 235 -15.67 3.49 -7.21
C TYR A 235 -15.47 2.71 -8.49
N ARG A 236 -15.73 1.38 -8.42
CA ARG A 236 -15.78 0.53 -9.60
C ARG A 236 -17.22 0.07 -9.80
N GLY A 237 -17.82 0.44 -10.93
CA GLY A 237 -19.13 -0.02 -11.32
C GLY A 237 -19.09 -1.45 -11.87
N PHE A 238 -20.14 -2.21 -11.60
CA PHE A 238 -20.33 -3.55 -12.13
C PHE A 238 -21.61 -3.62 -12.94
N VAL A 239 -21.65 -4.51 -13.93
CA VAL A 239 -22.88 -4.79 -14.67
C VAL A 239 -23.81 -5.56 -13.75
N HIS A 240 -25.02 -5.03 -13.57
CA HIS A 240 -26.06 -5.70 -12.80
C HIS A 240 -26.49 -7.02 -13.47
N TYR A 241 -26.75 -8.02 -12.65
CA TYR A 241 -27.36 -9.30 -13.07
C TYR A 241 -28.37 -9.78 -12.02
N ASP A 242 -29.29 -10.61 -12.41
CA ASP A 242 -30.29 -11.17 -11.49
C ASP A 242 -29.62 -11.97 -10.37
N GLY A 243 -30.00 -11.69 -9.12
CA GLY A 243 -29.37 -12.29 -7.94
C GLY A 243 -28.09 -11.60 -7.47
N TRP A 244 -27.76 -10.41 -8.00
CA TRP A 244 -26.61 -9.64 -7.53
C TRP A 244 -26.57 -9.44 -6.01
N ASP A 245 -27.73 -9.12 -5.42
CA ASP A 245 -27.84 -8.82 -3.99
C ASP A 245 -28.08 -10.07 -3.14
N ASP A 246 -28.15 -11.26 -3.75
CA ASP A 246 -28.29 -12.52 -3.02
C ASP A 246 -27.01 -12.78 -2.21
N PRO A 247 -27.09 -12.85 -0.86
CA PRO A 247 -25.94 -13.13 -0.01
C PRO A 247 -25.33 -14.52 -0.24
N LEU A 248 -26.06 -15.44 -0.86
CA LEU A 248 -25.59 -16.78 -1.23
C LEU A 248 -24.93 -16.81 -2.62
N ASP A 249 -25.02 -15.73 -3.39
CA ASP A 249 -24.36 -15.66 -4.69
C ASP A 249 -22.83 -15.60 -4.53
N THR A 250 -22.14 -16.58 -5.10
CA THR A 250 -20.67 -16.71 -5.06
C THR A 250 -19.99 -16.20 -6.33
N LYS A 251 -20.73 -15.60 -7.27
CA LYS A 251 -20.15 -15.10 -8.52
C LYS A 251 -19.07 -14.04 -8.24
N HIS A 252 -17.94 -14.23 -8.90
CA HIS A 252 -16.88 -13.24 -8.94
C HIS A 252 -17.20 -12.10 -9.91
N LYS A 253 -16.50 -10.98 -9.75
CA LYS A 253 -16.61 -9.84 -10.63
C LYS A 253 -16.46 -10.15 -12.13
N GLN A 254 -15.67 -11.16 -12.52
CA GLN A 254 -15.54 -11.61 -13.91
C GLN A 254 -16.86 -12.14 -14.48
N GLN A 255 -17.72 -12.69 -13.64
CA GLN A 255 -19.04 -13.18 -14.01
C GLN A 255 -20.11 -12.09 -13.96
N ALA A 256 -19.81 -10.98 -13.29
CA ALA A 256 -20.70 -9.82 -13.18
C ALA A 256 -20.63 -8.86 -14.39
N GLY A 257 -19.83 -9.16 -15.41
CA GLY A 257 -19.69 -8.37 -16.63
C GLY A 257 -18.30 -7.75 -16.81
N PRO A 258 -18.15 -6.78 -17.72
CA PRO A 258 -16.88 -6.14 -18.01
C PRO A 258 -16.31 -5.50 -16.75
N ASN A 259 -15.06 -5.86 -16.44
CA ASN A 259 -14.43 -5.50 -15.20
C ASN A 259 -12.98 -5.10 -15.45
N GLY A 260 -12.76 -3.85 -15.66
CA GLY A 260 -11.47 -3.29 -15.98
C GLY A 260 -11.35 -1.82 -15.56
N ALA A 261 -10.30 -1.17 -15.99
CA ALA A 261 -10.02 0.23 -15.68
C ALA A 261 -11.17 1.16 -16.09
N ASP A 262 -11.85 0.86 -17.19
CA ASP A 262 -12.97 1.66 -17.70
C ASP A 262 -14.20 1.67 -16.79
N ASN A 263 -14.28 0.74 -15.86
CA ASN A 263 -15.35 0.70 -14.87
C ASN A 263 -15.06 1.56 -13.62
N ASN A 264 -13.82 2.05 -13.46
CA ASN A 264 -13.49 2.95 -12.37
C ASN A 264 -14.02 4.36 -12.69
N TYR A 265 -14.61 5.02 -11.71
CA TYR A 265 -15.09 6.38 -11.84
C TYR A 265 -14.90 7.14 -10.54
N ASN A 266 -14.84 8.44 -10.65
CA ASN A 266 -14.62 9.42 -9.61
C ASN A 266 -13.36 9.14 -8.75
N ILE A 267 -12.66 10.18 -8.38
CA ILE A 267 -11.71 10.14 -7.28
C ILE A 267 -12.40 10.83 -6.09
N CYS A 268 -12.58 10.06 -5.03
CA CYS A 268 -13.26 10.49 -3.83
C CYS A 268 -12.28 10.74 -2.69
N TYR A 269 -12.67 11.61 -1.77
CA TYR A 269 -11.90 11.98 -0.60
C TYR A 269 -12.79 12.17 0.62
N ALA A 270 -12.29 11.76 1.77
CA ALA A 270 -12.83 12.06 3.08
C ALA A 270 -11.70 12.08 4.12
N TYR A 271 -11.97 12.64 5.29
CA TYR A 271 -11.05 12.60 6.41
C TYR A 271 -11.79 12.42 7.74
N SER A 272 -11.05 12.00 8.76
CA SER A 272 -11.48 11.89 10.15
C SER A 272 -10.48 12.61 11.06
N ASP A 273 -10.97 13.42 11.98
CA ASP A 273 -10.16 14.13 12.98
C ASP A 273 -10.30 13.54 14.41
N ASP A 274 -10.98 12.42 14.53
CA ASP A 274 -11.21 11.70 15.80
C ASP A 274 -10.76 10.22 15.76
N GLY A 275 -9.79 9.91 14.89
CA GLY A 275 -9.23 8.56 14.81
C GLY A 275 -10.03 7.57 13.98
N GLY A 276 -10.87 8.03 13.06
CA GLY A 276 -11.62 7.18 12.13
C GLY A 276 -13.05 6.88 12.54
N TYR A 277 -13.57 7.46 13.61
CA TYR A 277 -14.95 7.25 14.06
C TYR A 277 -15.96 8.16 13.40
N THR A 278 -15.58 9.44 13.19
CA THR A 278 -16.40 10.43 12.47
C THR A 278 -15.71 10.79 11.17
N TRP A 279 -16.42 10.63 10.06
CA TRP A 279 -15.90 10.97 8.73
C TRP A 279 -16.53 12.24 8.20
N LYS A 280 -15.72 13.10 7.61
CA LYS A 280 -16.07 14.39 7.01
C LYS A 280 -15.62 14.43 5.55
N ASN A 281 -16.36 15.16 4.72
CA ASN A 281 -15.95 15.47 3.35
C ASN A 281 -14.97 16.67 3.31
N GLY A 282 -14.50 17.04 2.11
CA GLY A 282 -13.58 18.17 1.90
C GLY A 282 -14.15 19.55 2.30
N HIS A 283 -15.43 19.67 2.66
CA HIS A 283 -16.08 20.87 3.13
C HIS A 283 -16.45 20.80 4.62
N ASP A 284 -15.75 20.00 5.40
CA ASP A 284 -15.92 19.82 6.85
C ASP A 284 -17.30 19.28 7.28
N LYS A 285 -18.12 18.83 6.33
CA LYS A 285 -19.43 18.28 6.63
C LYS A 285 -19.30 16.82 7.05
N THR A 286 -19.86 16.47 8.21
CA THR A 286 -19.98 15.08 8.67
C THR A 286 -20.83 14.26 7.69
N ILE A 287 -20.30 13.12 7.23
CA ILE A 287 -20.90 12.22 6.25
C ILE A 287 -21.11 10.80 6.78
N ALA A 288 -20.39 10.41 7.85
CA ALA A 288 -20.61 9.13 8.52
C ALA A 288 -20.19 9.19 10.00
N LEU A 289 -20.91 8.46 10.85
CA LEU A 289 -20.63 8.23 12.27
C LEU A 289 -20.57 6.72 12.50
N LEU A 290 -19.36 6.15 12.59
CA LEU A 290 -19.20 4.69 12.64
C LEU A 290 -19.78 4.09 13.92
N ARG A 291 -19.68 4.81 15.04
CA ARG A 291 -20.25 4.36 16.33
C ARG A 291 -21.77 4.22 16.33
N ASP A 292 -22.43 4.94 15.42
CA ASP A 292 -23.87 4.88 15.23
C ASP A 292 -24.26 3.90 14.09
N GLY A 293 -23.29 3.10 13.60
CA GLY A 293 -23.49 2.17 12.49
C GLY A 293 -23.52 2.83 11.11
N GLY A 294 -23.18 4.15 11.02
CA GLY A 294 -23.05 4.87 9.76
C GLY A 294 -21.86 4.42 8.93
N SER A 295 -21.91 4.66 7.63
CA SER A 295 -20.83 4.37 6.69
C SER A 295 -20.81 5.41 5.57
N ILE A 296 -19.66 5.66 4.96
CA ILE A 296 -19.58 6.43 3.73
C ILE A 296 -20.17 5.58 2.60
N THR A 297 -21.15 6.13 1.90
CA THR A 297 -21.82 5.51 0.74
C THR A 297 -21.68 6.43 -0.47
N PRO A 298 -21.92 5.93 -1.71
CA PRO A 298 -21.86 6.78 -2.91
C PRO A 298 -22.80 8.00 -2.87
N ASP A 299 -23.87 7.93 -2.06
CA ASP A 299 -24.88 9.01 -1.94
C ASP A 299 -24.48 10.10 -0.94
N CYS A 300 -23.40 9.94 -0.19
CA CYS A 300 -22.92 10.98 0.71
C CYS A 300 -22.50 12.22 -0.06
N PRO A 301 -22.83 13.43 0.42
CA PRO A 301 -22.56 14.67 -0.30
C PRO A 301 -21.06 15.04 -0.29
N GLY A 302 -20.58 15.65 -1.38
CA GLY A 302 -19.26 16.27 -1.45
C GLY A 302 -18.09 15.31 -1.32
N LEU A 303 -18.23 14.06 -1.81
CA LEU A 303 -17.18 13.05 -1.81
C LEU A 303 -16.19 13.22 -2.97
N VAL A 304 -16.68 13.70 -4.10
CA VAL A 304 -15.94 13.70 -5.37
C VAL A 304 -14.93 14.84 -5.36
N ALA A 305 -13.63 14.51 -5.31
CA ALA A 305 -12.54 15.43 -5.54
C ALA A 305 -12.32 15.67 -7.04
N PHE A 306 -12.43 14.59 -7.85
CA PHE A 306 -12.37 14.66 -9.31
C PHE A 306 -13.46 13.81 -9.92
N ASP A 307 -14.23 14.41 -10.83
CA ASP A 307 -15.23 13.72 -11.61
C ASP A 307 -14.57 12.96 -12.78
N ILE A 308 -14.65 11.64 -12.72
CA ILE A 308 -14.23 10.75 -13.80
C ILE A 308 -15.50 10.05 -14.28
N PRO A 309 -15.98 10.37 -15.50
CA PRO A 309 -17.21 9.80 -16.01
C PRO A 309 -17.15 8.28 -16.08
N LYS A 310 -18.20 7.62 -15.63
CA LYS A 310 -18.36 6.17 -15.67
C LYS A 310 -18.23 5.68 -17.12
N GLY A 311 -17.41 4.66 -17.35
CA GLY A 311 -17.21 4.04 -18.66
C GLY A 311 -16.19 4.75 -19.58
N ARG A 312 -15.53 5.82 -19.10
CA ARG A 312 -14.46 6.47 -19.88
C ARG A 312 -13.05 6.00 -19.54
N GLY A 313 -12.88 5.41 -18.36
CA GLY A 313 -11.58 5.06 -17.83
C GLY A 313 -10.69 6.28 -17.52
N LEU A 314 -9.58 6.02 -16.85
CA LEU A 314 -8.50 6.99 -16.70
C LEU A 314 -7.71 6.95 -18.02
N THR A 315 -7.68 8.05 -18.77
CA THR A 315 -6.78 8.18 -19.91
C THR A 315 -5.32 8.10 -19.45
N ASN A 316 -4.39 7.76 -20.33
CA ASN A 316 -2.94 7.65 -20.02
C ASN A 316 -2.28 8.98 -19.64
N GLN A 317 -3.01 9.91 -19.05
CA GLN A 317 -2.53 11.18 -18.52
C GLN A 317 -2.67 11.13 -17.01
N GLU A 318 -1.55 11.08 -16.30
CA GLU A 318 -1.56 11.27 -14.86
C GLU A 318 -1.87 12.74 -14.57
N ALA A 319 -2.82 12.93 -13.67
CA ALA A 319 -3.12 14.22 -13.11
C ALA A 319 -2.76 14.19 -11.63
N GLN A 320 -2.00 15.19 -11.21
CA GLN A 320 -1.74 15.48 -9.83
C GLN A 320 -2.84 16.40 -9.32
N ALA A 321 -3.43 16.05 -8.18
CA ALA A 321 -4.39 16.89 -7.51
C ALA A 321 -3.77 17.49 -6.25
N VAL A 322 -4.01 18.78 -6.04
CA VAL A 322 -3.59 19.48 -4.84
C VAL A 322 -4.80 20.17 -4.23
N ASP A 323 -5.04 19.94 -2.94
CA ASP A 323 -6.01 20.72 -2.17
C ASP A 323 -5.27 21.91 -1.54
N GLN A 324 -5.61 23.10 -1.98
CA GLN A 324 -5.23 24.34 -1.33
C GLN A 324 -6.49 25.08 -0.91
N ASP A 325 -6.65 25.28 0.39
CA ASP A 325 -7.79 26.01 0.97
C ASP A 325 -9.17 25.44 0.59
N GLY A 326 -9.27 24.08 0.51
CA GLY A 326 -10.52 23.38 0.15
C GLY A 326 -10.83 23.39 -1.34
N GLN A 327 -9.89 23.82 -2.19
CA GLN A 327 -10.05 23.78 -3.65
C GLN A 327 -9.08 22.77 -4.28
N TRP A 328 -9.63 21.80 -4.98
CA TRP A 328 -8.86 20.84 -5.76
C TRP A 328 -8.37 21.44 -7.06
N THR A 329 -7.08 21.35 -7.32
CA THR A 329 -6.48 21.74 -8.60
C THR A 329 -5.89 20.53 -9.30
N GLN A 330 -5.91 20.53 -10.64
CA GLN A 330 -5.39 19.46 -11.45
C GLN A 330 -4.20 19.96 -12.29
N HIS A 331 -3.09 19.25 -12.21
CA HIS A 331 -1.91 19.52 -13.01
C HIS A 331 -1.56 18.27 -13.83
N ALA A 332 -1.37 18.45 -15.14
CA ALA A 332 -0.92 17.37 -16.01
C ALA A 332 0.59 17.19 -15.87
N ILE A 333 1.04 15.99 -15.52
CA ILE A 333 2.47 15.68 -15.36
C ILE A 333 3.08 15.03 -16.61
N GLY A 334 2.29 14.82 -17.64
CA GLY A 334 2.71 14.23 -18.91
C GLY A 334 2.24 12.79 -19.12
N PRO A 335 2.57 12.20 -20.28
CA PRO A 335 2.12 10.86 -20.62
C PRO A 335 2.76 9.81 -19.71
N VAL A 336 1.93 8.87 -19.25
CA VAL A 336 2.38 7.69 -18.53
C VAL A 336 2.47 6.53 -19.51
N PRO A 337 3.60 5.85 -19.59
CA PRO A 337 3.83 4.83 -20.63
C PRO A 337 3.05 3.55 -20.40
N SER A 338 2.41 3.39 -19.23
CA SER A 338 1.70 2.15 -18.90
C SER A 338 0.66 2.35 -17.79
N PRO A 339 -0.28 1.40 -17.62
CA PRO A 339 -1.23 1.42 -16.52
C PRO A 339 -0.62 0.99 -15.16
N ARG A 340 0.70 0.79 -15.06
CA ARG A 340 1.38 0.47 -13.82
C ARG A 340 1.36 1.67 -12.89
N ARG A 341 1.06 1.43 -11.63
CA ARG A 341 0.93 2.48 -10.62
C ARG A 341 2.31 2.95 -10.17
N GLY A 342 2.47 4.25 -10.09
CA GLY A 342 3.58 4.91 -9.43
C GLY A 342 3.34 5.10 -7.92
N ARG A 343 4.30 5.77 -7.30
CA ARG A 343 4.20 6.21 -5.89
C ARG A 343 4.48 7.70 -5.79
N LEU A 344 3.82 8.31 -4.82
CA LEU A 344 4.03 9.69 -4.41
C LEU A 344 4.79 9.70 -3.09
N ALA A 345 5.73 10.64 -2.96
CA ALA A 345 6.42 10.91 -1.72
C ALA A 345 6.63 12.42 -1.56
N ILE A 346 6.50 12.93 -0.35
CA ILE A 346 6.61 14.35 -0.03
C ILE A 346 7.81 14.55 0.88
N SER A 347 8.72 15.46 0.53
CA SER A 347 9.86 15.84 1.37
C SER A 347 9.45 16.77 2.50
N LYS A 348 10.35 17.03 3.46
CA LYS A 348 10.17 18.03 4.53
C LYS A 348 9.87 19.42 4.01
N THR A 349 10.44 19.78 2.85
CA THR A 349 10.23 21.08 2.21
C THR A 349 8.90 21.17 1.47
N GLY A 350 8.17 20.05 1.37
CA GLY A 350 6.92 19.93 0.65
C GLY A 350 7.08 19.68 -0.84
N ASP A 351 8.30 19.42 -1.34
CA ASP A 351 8.50 19.01 -2.71
C ASP A 351 7.95 17.58 -2.91
N LEU A 352 7.29 17.37 -4.03
CA LEU A 352 6.64 16.11 -4.38
C LEU A 352 7.53 15.32 -5.34
N PHE A 353 7.74 14.06 -5.03
CA PHE A 353 8.41 13.09 -5.87
C PHE A 353 7.40 12.07 -6.41
N LEU A 354 7.37 11.90 -7.73
CA LEU A 354 6.56 10.88 -8.41
C LEU A 354 7.51 9.82 -8.94
N ILE A 355 7.37 8.62 -8.44
CA ILE A 355 8.17 7.45 -8.83
C ILE A 355 7.33 6.62 -9.80
N LEU A 356 7.68 6.64 -11.07
CA LEU A 356 6.89 6.09 -12.18
C LEU A 356 7.58 4.90 -12.84
N PRO A 357 6.96 3.71 -12.84
CA PRO A 357 7.47 2.57 -13.59
C PRO A 357 7.16 2.70 -15.09
N ASP A 358 8.11 2.34 -15.92
CA ASP A 358 7.97 2.20 -17.36
C ASP A 358 8.33 0.77 -17.79
N PRO A 359 7.35 -0.13 -17.85
CA PRO A 359 7.60 -1.53 -18.19
C PRO A 359 8.03 -1.74 -19.64
N THR A 360 7.75 -0.80 -20.55
CA THR A 360 8.15 -0.89 -21.95
C THR A 360 9.68 -0.87 -22.10
N ASN A 361 10.32 -0.06 -21.25
CA ASN A 361 11.77 0.11 -21.27
C ASN A 361 12.43 -0.56 -20.03
N SER A 362 11.68 -1.33 -19.23
CA SER A 362 12.15 -1.87 -17.95
C SER A 362 12.85 -0.79 -17.12
N SER A 363 12.24 0.39 -17.00
CA SER A 363 12.85 1.54 -16.34
C SER A 363 11.97 2.11 -15.24
N LEU A 364 12.62 2.82 -14.33
CA LEU A 364 12.01 3.58 -13.25
C LEU A 364 12.40 5.05 -13.44
N ARG A 365 11.41 5.94 -13.32
CA ARG A 365 11.60 7.40 -13.47
C ARG A 365 11.22 8.09 -12.17
N ILE A 366 11.93 9.15 -11.83
CA ILE A 366 11.58 10.03 -10.71
C ILE A 366 11.36 11.44 -11.29
N LEU A 367 10.13 11.93 -11.11
CA LEU A 367 9.79 13.33 -11.38
C LEU A 367 9.74 14.07 -10.06
N LYS A 368 10.13 15.34 -10.07
CA LYS A 368 10.02 16.26 -8.94
C LYS A 368 9.11 17.43 -9.31
N SER A 369 8.16 17.75 -8.45
CA SER A 369 7.35 18.97 -8.51
C SER A 369 7.58 19.78 -7.24
N SER A 370 7.83 21.08 -7.39
CA SER A 370 8.18 21.95 -6.26
C SER A 370 6.96 22.63 -5.66
N LYS A 371 6.87 22.62 -4.34
CA LYS A 371 5.89 23.42 -3.59
C LYS A 371 6.02 24.93 -3.88
N ALA A 372 7.24 25.42 -4.04
CA ALA A 372 7.49 26.85 -4.34
C ALA A 372 6.92 27.30 -5.70
N LYS A 373 6.57 26.36 -6.58
CA LYS A 373 5.92 26.58 -7.89
C LYS A 373 4.48 26.08 -7.92
N ASP A 374 3.84 25.91 -6.77
CA ASP A 374 2.48 25.35 -6.64
C ASP A 374 2.27 24.05 -7.42
N TYR A 375 3.34 23.24 -7.53
CA TYR A 375 3.35 21.96 -8.26
C TYR A 375 2.99 22.06 -9.76
N ALA A 376 3.00 23.25 -10.33
CA ALA A 376 2.60 23.51 -11.72
C ALA A 376 3.48 22.82 -12.77
N GLU A 377 4.72 22.50 -12.41
CA GLU A 377 5.68 21.85 -13.29
C GLU A 377 6.28 20.61 -12.64
N SER A 378 6.39 19.53 -13.40
CA SER A 378 7.12 18.32 -13.04
C SER A 378 8.35 18.15 -13.90
N VAL A 379 9.50 17.88 -13.26
CA VAL A 379 10.78 17.72 -13.96
C VAL A 379 11.35 16.34 -13.66
N GLU A 380 11.82 15.61 -14.69
CA GLU A 380 12.51 14.34 -14.49
C GLU A 380 13.89 14.59 -13.88
N VAL A 381 14.07 14.11 -12.62
CA VAL A 381 15.31 14.30 -11.86
C VAL A 381 16.19 13.06 -11.86
N TRP A 382 15.62 11.90 -12.23
CA TRP A 382 16.37 10.65 -12.35
C TRP A 382 15.63 9.62 -13.23
N ARG A 383 16.41 8.75 -13.89
CA ARG A 383 15.93 7.57 -14.60
C ARG A 383 16.96 6.45 -14.49
N GLY A 384 16.50 5.23 -14.20
CA GLY A 384 17.29 4.01 -14.20
C GLY A 384 16.63 2.91 -15.02
N VAL A 385 17.43 2.04 -15.59
CA VAL A 385 16.99 0.85 -16.34
C VAL A 385 17.25 -0.42 -15.54
N GLY A 386 16.59 -1.52 -15.90
CA GLY A 386 16.69 -2.79 -15.21
C GLY A 386 15.74 -2.89 -14.01
N PHE A 387 14.55 -2.28 -14.10
CA PHE A 387 13.51 -2.36 -13.07
C PHE A 387 12.20 -2.86 -13.65
N MET A 388 11.40 -3.54 -12.80
CA MET A 388 10.07 -4.01 -13.16
C MET A 388 9.08 -3.87 -12.00
N GLY A 389 7.81 -4.11 -12.30
CA GLY A 389 6.74 -4.05 -11.31
C GLY A 389 6.40 -2.62 -10.90
N GLU A 390 5.83 -2.48 -9.71
CA GLU A 390 5.41 -1.22 -9.14
C GLU A 390 6.26 -0.91 -7.90
N PRO A 391 6.88 0.27 -7.82
CA PRO A 391 7.76 0.62 -6.71
C PRO A 391 6.97 0.92 -5.44
N LEU A 392 7.61 0.78 -4.29
CA LEU A 392 7.14 1.27 -3.00
C LEU A 392 8.15 2.28 -2.46
N VAL A 393 7.74 3.11 -1.51
CA VAL A 393 8.57 4.18 -0.95
C VAL A 393 8.49 4.18 0.57
N ASP A 394 9.62 4.37 1.22
CA ASP A 394 9.71 4.66 2.64
C ASP A 394 9.50 6.15 2.88
N SER A 395 8.25 6.55 3.06
CA SER A 395 7.88 7.96 3.26
C SER A 395 8.49 8.53 4.54
N LYS A 396 8.63 7.72 5.60
CA LYS A 396 9.21 8.16 6.86
C LYS A 396 10.67 8.55 6.74
N ARG A 397 11.44 7.79 6.00
CA ARG A 397 12.84 8.10 5.79
C ARG A 397 13.04 9.40 4.98
N LEU A 398 12.16 9.64 4.01
CA LEU A 398 12.18 10.91 3.30
C LEU A 398 11.81 12.10 4.20
N GLU A 399 10.81 11.93 5.07
CA GLU A 399 10.38 12.97 6.01
C GLU A 399 11.42 13.25 7.10
N GLU A 400 12.12 12.23 7.61
CA GLU A 400 13.00 12.36 8.77
C GLU A 400 14.46 12.60 8.41
N GLU A 401 14.95 11.98 7.34
CA GLU A 401 16.38 11.93 6.99
C GLU A 401 16.72 12.59 5.64
N ASP A 402 15.74 13.10 4.89
CA ASP A 402 15.90 13.58 3.52
C ASP A 402 16.52 12.52 2.57
N VAL A 403 16.14 11.24 2.79
CA VAL A 403 16.55 10.12 1.95
C VAL A 403 15.31 9.49 1.30
N LEU A 404 15.22 9.57 -0.03
CA LEU A 404 14.20 8.87 -0.79
C LEU A 404 14.63 7.42 -0.98
N SER A 405 14.05 6.52 -0.17
CA SER A 405 14.27 5.07 -0.26
C SER A 405 13.17 4.43 -1.09
N ILE A 406 13.56 3.85 -2.23
CA ILE A 406 12.62 3.17 -3.15
C ILE A 406 12.84 1.67 -3.06
N PHE A 407 11.77 0.94 -2.75
CA PHE A 407 11.73 -0.52 -2.69
C PHE A 407 11.19 -1.04 -4.02
N ALA A 408 11.99 -1.80 -4.75
CA ALA A 408 11.71 -2.17 -6.12
C ALA A 408 12.22 -3.58 -6.48
N ILE A 409 11.85 -4.06 -7.65
CA ILE A 409 12.38 -5.28 -8.24
C ILE A 409 13.37 -4.88 -9.34
N ALA A 410 14.63 -5.25 -9.14
CA ALA A 410 15.66 -5.15 -10.16
C ALA A 410 15.70 -6.41 -11.02
N VAL A 411 15.96 -6.24 -12.32
CA VAL A 411 16.03 -7.32 -13.31
C VAL A 411 17.40 -7.29 -13.97
N SER A 412 18.03 -8.46 -14.08
CA SER A 412 19.30 -8.58 -14.77
C SER A 412 19.15 -8.22 -16.27
N ALA A 413 20.12 -7.50 -16.80
CA ALA A 413 20.18 -7.20 -18.25
C ALA A 413 20.35 -8.46 -19.12
N THR A 414 20.87 -9.55 -18.54
CA THR A 414 21.16 -10.81 -19.24
C THR A 414 20.07 -11.85 -19.13
N SER A 415 19.18 -11.72 -18.10
CA SER A 415 18.10 -12.68 -17.88
C SER A 415 16.93 -12.04 -17.13
N SER A 416 15.74 -12.03 -17.74
CA SER A 416 14.50 -11.59 -17.06
C SER A 416 14.08 -12.52 -15.92
N LYS A 417 14.70 -13.70 -15.80
CA LYS A 417 14.45 -14.65 -14.70
C LYS A 417 15.31 -14.33 -13.47
N ASP A 418 16.39 -13.58 -13.61
CA ASP A 418 17.20 -13.13 -12.49
C ASP A 418 16.67 -11.80 -11.97
N ARG A 419 15.80 -11.88 -10.96
CA ARG A 419 15.10 -10.76 -10.34
C ARG A 419 15.49 -10.66 -8.87
N GLN A 420 15.76 -9.45 -8.43
CA GLN A 420 16.16 -9.17 -7.06
C GLN A 420 15.26 -8.11 -6.44
N VAL A 421 14.91 -8.31 -5.17
CA VAL A 421 14.30 -7.27 -4.36
C VAL A 421 15.38 -6.35 -3.85
N VAL A 422 15.26 -5.05 -4.14
CA VAL A 422 16.28 -4.04 -3.86
C VAL A 422 15.70 -2.81 -3.16
N VAL A 423 16.56 -2.11 -2.43
CA VAL A 423 16.30 -0.73 -1.96
C VAL A 423 17.30 0.20 -2.63
N LEU A 424 16.78 1.28 -3.20
CA LEU A 424 17.56 2.38 -3.79
C LEU A 424 17.44 3.60 -2.86
N ASP A 425 18.55 4.04 -2.30
CA ASP A 425 18.62 5.19 -1.40
C ASP A 425 19.21 6.40 -2.13
N PHE A 426 18.39 7.46 -2.27
CA PHE A 426 18.78 8.75 -2.84
C PHE A 426 18.86 9.79 -1.74
N HIS A 427 19.98 10.46 -1.58
CA HIS A 427 20.08 11.68 -0.77
C HIS A 427 19.49 12.86 -1.56
N ILE A 428 18.56 13.60 -0.93
CA ILE A 428 17.79 14.67 -1.58
C ILE A 428 18.43 16.05 -1.29
#